data_99cc00e1b54e6543f52059c04f9d5116
#
_entry.id   99cc00e1b54e6543f52059c04f9d5116
#
_cell.length_a   1.000
_cell.length_b   1.000
_cell.length_c   1.000
_cell.angle_alpha   90.00
_cell.angle_beta   90.00
_cell.angle_gamma   90.00
#
_symmetry.space_group_name_H-M   'P 1'
#
loop_
_entity.id
_entity.type
_entity.pdbx_description
1 polymer ?
#
loop_
_entity_poly.entity_id
_entity_poly.type
_entity_poly.pdbx_seq_one_letter_code
_entity_poly.pdbx_strand_id
1 'polypeptide(L)'
;MAANIGRAYFGIYGYHFDPAQVTEFIGLEPTATNDGGTRGSLDKPALSTWEFSTKTINSDEQVVDLYKLIDDDLLKKIEPSKEKIIEICKNLNLSPRVGVVLTLSVDKDEDAPEVGFGSRIVKFCSEIGAFINVEYELSERI
;
A
#
# COMPACT_ATOMS: atom_id res chain seq x y z
N MET A 1 -20.12 -9.65 14.69
CA MET A 1 -19.72 -10.71 13.75
C MET A 1 -18.41 -10.40 13.09
N ALA A 2 -17.58 -11.42 12.92
CA ALA A 2 -16.35 -11.24 12.16
C ALA A 2 -16.66 -11.02 10.69
N ALA A 3 -15.98 -10.09 10.06
CA ALA A 3 -16.15 -9.78 8.65
C ALA A 3 -14.79 -9.74 7.97
N ASN A 4 -14.79 -9.95 6.67
CA ASN A 4 -13.58 -9.71 5.88
C ASN A 4 -13.45 -8.22 5.63
N ILE A 5 -12.26 -7.71 5.82
CA ILE A 5 -11.95 -6.29 5.63
C ILE A 5 -10.70 -6.22 4.77
N GLY A 6 -10.67 -5.31 3.82
CA GLY A 6 -9.50 -5.16 2.96
C GLY A 6 -9.31 -3.77 2.42
N ARG A 7 -8.06 -3.45 2.15
CA ARG A 7 -7.67 -2.24 1.45
C ARG A 7 -6.41 -2.51 0.65
N ALA A 8 -6.18 -1.68 -0.34
CA ALA A 8 -4.95 -1.72 -1.11
C ALA A 8 -4.16 -0.44 -0.86
N TYR A 9 -2.85 -0.51 -1.02
CA TYR A 9 -2.01 0.67 -0.80
C TYR A 9 -0.83 0.68 -1.76
N PHE A 10 -0.29 1.87 -1.94
CA PHE A 10 1.02 2.10 -2.55
C PHE A 10 1.88 2.78 -1.50
N GLY A 11 3.05 2.24 -1.23
CA GLY A 11 3.94 2.76 -0.20
C GLY A 11 5.35 3.00 -0.70
N ILE A 12 6.02 3.96 -0.10
CA ILE A 12 7.42 4.27 -0.34
C ILE A 12 8.12 4.23 1.02
N TYR A 13 9.17 3.45 1.11
CA TYR A 13 9.86 3.16 2.37
C TYR A 13 11.35 3.42 2.22
N GLY A 14 11.96 3.92 3.26
CA GLY A 14 13.40 4.16 3.27
C GLY A 14 13.87 4.67 4.60
N TYR A 15 15.16 4.89 4.71
CA TYR A 15 15.76 5.40 5.94
C TYR A 15 16.10 6.87 5.75
N HIS A 16 15.75 7.68 6.74
CA HIS A 16 16.18 9.09 6.81
C HIS A 16 15.68 9.96 5.65
N PHE A 17 14.46 9.71 5.16
CA PHE A 17 13.87 10.65 4.21
C PHE A 17 12.68 11.36 4.86
N ASP A 18 12.37 12.53 4.31
CA ASP A 18 11.23 13.32 4.77
C ASP A 18 10.01 12.99 3.89
N PRO A 19 8.96 12.37 4.45
CA PRO A 19 7.78 12.05 3.65
C PRO A 19 7.12 13.26 2.98
N ALA A 20 7.23 14.45 3.57
CA ALA A 20 6.69 15.67 2.95
C ALA A 20 7.36 15.98 1.63
N GLN A 21 8.64 15.63 1.50
CA GLN A 21 9.40 15.80 0.27
C GLN A 21 8.83 14.92 -0.84
N VAL A 22 8.41 13.71 -0.50
CA VAL A 22 7.78 12.80 -1.45
C VAL A 22 6.45 13.37 -1.93
N THR A 23 5.63 13.86 -1.00
CA THR A 23 4.33 14.47 -1.32
C THR A 23 4.52 15.62 -2.32
N GLU A 24 5.44 16.50 -2.03
CA GLU A 24 5.70 17.68 -2.86
C GLU A 24 6.18 17.28 -4.25
N PHE A 25 7.07 16.31 -4.32
CA PHE A 25 7.64 15.88 -5.59
C PHE A 25 6.64 15.14 -6.48
N ILE A 26 5.91 14.20 -5.90
CA ILE A 26 4.95 13.37 -6.63
C ILE A 26 3.66 14.14 -6.94
N GLY A 27 3.25 15.01 -6.02
CA GLY A 27 2.01 15.77 -6.16
C GLY A 27 0.77 14.96 -5.78
N LEU A 28 0.93 13.95 -4.94
CA LEU A 28 -0.16 13.12 -4.46
C LEU A 28 -0.16 13.13 -2.94
N GLU A 29 -1.33 13.41 -2.35
CA GLU A 29 -1.45 13.45 -0.89
C GLU A 29 -1.45 12.04 -0.30
N PRO A 30 -0.61 11.76 0.69
CA PRO A 30 -0.60 10.45 1.33
C PRO A 30 -1.77 10.28 2.29
N THR A 31 -2.13 9.03 2.57
CA THR A 31 -3.10 8.72 3.62
C THR A 31 -2.41 8.56 4.96
N ALA A 32 -1.13 8.19 4.95
CA ALA A 32 -0.35 8.05 6.17
C ALA A 32 1.13 8.28 5.90
N THR A 33 1.81 8.89 6.84
CA THR A 33 3.25 9.05 6.79
C THR A 33 3.83 8.78 8.17
N ASN A 34 5.08 8.35 8.17
CA ASN A 34 5.85 8.20 9.40
C ASN A 34 7.26 8.68 9.13
N ASP A 35 7.65 9.76 9.79
CA ASP A 35 9.00 10.28 9.68
C ASP A 35 9.83 9.70 10.80
N GLY A 36 10.72 8.77 10.47
CA GLY A 36 11.63 8.19 11.44
C GLY A 36 12.61 9.20 12.00
N GLY A 37 12.95 10.22 11.22
CA GLY A 37 13.82 11.31 11.65
C GLY A 37 15.14 10.81 12.21
N THR A 38 15.47 11.27 13.41
CA THR A 38 16.73 10.92 14.10
C THR A 38 16.55 9.91 15.22
N ARG A 39 15.37 9.28 15.32
CA ARG A 39 15.07 8.36 16.41
C ARG A 39 15.83 7.04 16.33
N GLY A 40 16.34 6.70 15.16
CA GLY A 40 17.08 5.47 14.99
C GLY A 40 18.50 5.59 15.53
N SER A 41 19.12 4.46 15.80
CA SER A 41 20.54 4.38 16.14
C SER A 41 21.33 3.92 14.93
N LEU A 42 22.65 3.86 15.04
CA LEU A 42 23.50 3.33 13.98
C LEU A 42 23.16 1.87 13.67
N ASP A 43 22.76 1.11 14.68
CA ASP A 43 22.41 -0.30 14.51
C ASP A 43 20.97 -0.49 14.00
N LYS A 44 20.10 0.48 14.31
CA LYS A 44 18.68 0.42 13.91
C LYS A 44 18.27 1.77 13.37
N PRO A 45 18.59 2.05 12.11
CA PRO A 45 18.20 3.34 11.52
C PRO A 45 16.70 3.49 11.49
N ALA A 46 16.24 4.71 11.68
CA ALA A 46 14.82 5.02 11.68
C ALA A 46 14.23 4.88 10.28
N LEU A 47 13.16 4.08 10.18
CA LEU A 47 12.45 3.89 8.92
C LEU A 47 11.41 4.99 8.76
N SER A 48 11.46 5.66 7.61
CA SER A 48 10.42 6.59 7.21
C SER A 48 9.52 5.94 6.20
N THR A 49 8.24 6.28 6.22
CA THR A 49 7.26 5.70 5.30
C THR A 49 6.33 6.77 4.76
N TRP A 50 5.92 6.56 3.52
CA TRP A 50 4.90 7.36 2.85
C TRP A 50 3.92 6.39 2.22
N GLU A 51 2.63 6.54 2.47
CA GLU A 51 1.65 5.57 2.01
C GLU A 51 0.39 6.25 1.52
N PHE A 52 -0.10 5.79 0.36
CA PHE A 52 -1.40 6.14 -0.16
C PHE A 52 -2.27 4.88 -0.19
N SER A 53 -3.38 4.90 0.52
CA SER A 53 -4.31 3.77 0.60
C SER A 53 -5.62 4.08 -0.09
N THR A 54 -6.23 3.03 -0.63
CA THR A 54 -7.62 3.10 -1.06
C THR A 54 -8.53 3.11 0.17
N LYS A 55 -9.82 3.29 -0.07
CA LYS A 55 -10.82 3.10 0.99
C LYS A 55 -10.75 1.66 1.49
N THR A 56 -11.17 1.46 2.72
CA THR A 56 -11.31 0.13 3.30
C THR A 56 -12.66 -0.44 2.91
N ILE A 57 -12.67 -1.69 2.46
CA ILE A 57 -13.90 -2.39 2.09
C ILE A 57 -14.21 -3.44 3.15
N ASN A 58 -15.48 -3.51 3.55
CA ASN A 58 -15.95 -4.42 4.57
C ASN A 58 -17.00 -5.35 3.94
N SER A 59 -16.90 -6.65 4.17
CA SER A 59 -17.79 -7.64 3.59
C SER A 59 -19.25 -7.50 4.08
N ASP A 60 -19.49 -6.80 5.19
CA ASP A 60 -20.84 -6.50 5.63
C ASP A 60 -21.56 -5.53 4.69
N GLU A 61 -20.81 -4.75 3.93
CA GLU A 61 -21.38 -3.74 3.03
C GLU A 61 -21.34 -4.18 1.58
N GLN A 62 -20.28 -4.87 1.18
CA GLN A 62 -20.09 -5.31 -0.20
C GLN A 62 -19.03 -6.39 -0.26
N VAL A 63 -18.97 -7.10 -1.38
CA VAL A 63 -17.93 -8.10 -1.62
C VAL A 63 -16.56 -7.40 -1.60
N VAL A 64 -15.60 -7.99 -0.87
CA VAL A 64 -14.25 -7.47 -0.82
C VAL A 64 -13.52 -7.93 -2.08
N ASP A 65 -13.41 -7.04 -3.05
CA ASP A 65 -12.77 -7.29 -4.33
C ASP A 65 -11.57 -6.35 -4.47
N LEU A 66 -10.41 -6.87 -4.07
CA LEU A 66 -9.19 -6.07 -4.09
C LEU A 66 -8.57 -5.97 -5.47
N TYR A 67 -8.83 -6.94 -6.36
CA TYR A 67 -8.40 -6.85 -7.74
C TYR A 67 -8.95 -5.57 -8.39
N LYS A 68 -10.25 -5.38 -8.26
CA LYS A 68 -10.93 -4.24 -8.84
C LYS A 68 -10.50 -2.93 -8.18
N LEU A 69 -10.34 -2.96 -6.87
CA LEU A 69 -9.92 -1.80 -6.11
C LEU A 69 -8.51 -1.34 -6.52
N ILE A 70 -7.61 -2.28 -6.74
CA ILE A 70 -6.26 -1.99 -7.21
C ILE A 70 -6.29 -1.41 -8.62
N ASP A 71 -7.02 -2.06 -9.52
CA ASP A 71 -7.02 -1.68 -10.93
C ASP A 71 -7.73 -0.35 -11.17
N ASP A 72 -8.88 -0.15 -10.54
CA ASP A 72 -9.72 1.02 -10.78
C ASP A 72 -9.37 2.21 -9.88
N ASP A 73 -9.10 1.97 -8.60
CA ASP A 73 -8.90 3.07 -7.65
C ASP A 73 -7.42 3.38 -7.40
N LEU A 74 -6.64 2.38 -7.04
CA LEU A 74 -5.24 2.63 -6.69
C LEU A 74 -4.41 3.03 -7.90
N LEU A 75 -4.43 2.21 -8.94
CA LEU A 75 -3.60 2.44 -10.12
C LEU A 75 -3.96 3.75 -10.81
N LYS A 76 -5.24 4.07 -10.86
CA LYS A 76 -5.70 5.32 -11.44
C LYS A 76 -5.07 6.54 -10.76
N LYS A 77 -4.83 6.47 -9.47
CA LYS A 77 -4.25 7.56 -8.70
C LYS A 77 -2.74 7.65 -8.82
N ILE A 78 -2.05 6.50 -8.87
CA ILE A 78 -0.59 6.50 -8.84
C ILE A 78 0.05 6.45 -10.21
N GLU A 79 -0.62 5.90 -11.22
CA GLU A 79 -0.06 5.76 -12.56
C GLU A 79 0.37 7.09 -13.19
N PRO A 80 -0.40 8.19 -13.05
CA PRO A 80 0.03 9.47 -13.62
C PRO A 80 1.35 10.00 -13.04
N SER A 81 1.74 9.53 -11.87
CA SER A 81 2.97 9.96 -11.20
C SER A 81 4.14 8.98 -11.40
N LYS A 82 3.99 8.01 -12.29
CA LYS A 82 4.98 6.94 -12.48
C LYS A 82 6.41 7.44 -12.63
N GLU A 83 6.63 8.40 -13.53
CA GLU A 83 7.99 8.89 -13.78
C GLU A 83 8.58 9.60 -12.57
N LYS A 84 7.76 10.34 -11.84
CA LYS A 84 8.21 11.03 -10.62
C LYS A 84 8.49 10.03 -9.49
N ILE A 85 7.71 8.96 -9.41
CA ILE A 85 7.96 7.89 -8.44
C ILE A 85 9.31 7.25 -8.71
N ILE A 86 9.58 6.91 -9.98
CA ILE A 86 10.85 6.31 -10.39
C ILE A 86 12.01 7.24 -9.99
N GLU A 87 11.87 8.51 -10.32
CA GLU A 87 12.94 9.49 -10.08
C GLU A 87 13.23 9.68 -8.60
N ILE A 88 12.21 9.90 -7.77
CA ILE A 88 12.46 10.15 -6.35
C ILE A 88 12.96 8.89 -5.63
N CYS A 89 12.47 7.73 -6.01
CA CYS A 89 12.97 6.48 -5.41
C CYS A 89 14.43 6.25 -5.76
N LYS A 90 14.82 6.56 -6.98
CA LYS A 90 16.21 6.44 -7.41
C LYS A 90 17.11 7.46 -6.69
N ASN A 91 16.67 8.72 -6.64
CA ASN A 91 17.48 9.80 -6.08
C ASN A 91 17.70 9.65 -4.56
N LEU A 92 16.70 9.16 -3.85
CA LEU A 92 16.76 9.02 -2.40
C LEU A 92 16.96 7.58 -1.94
N ASN A 93 17.13 6.66 -2.87
CA ASN A 93 17.30 5.23 -2.59
C ASN A 93 16.13 4.68 -1.77
N LEU A 94 14.94 4.90 -2.27
CA LEU A 94 13.71 4.47 -1.60
C LEU A 94 13.17 3.20 -2.24
N SER A 95 12.39 2.44 -1.46
CA SER A 95 11.80 1.18 -1.90
C SER A 95 10.29 1.36 -2.08
N PRO A 96 9.78 1.33 -3.32
CA PRO A 96 8.33 1.37 -3.53
C PRO A 96 7.71 -0.01 -3.39
N ARG A 97 6.46 -0.05 -2.97
CA ARG A 97 5.70 -1.31 -2.92
C ARG A 97 4.22 -1.05 -3.13
N VAL A 98 3.55 -2.05 -3.69
CA VAL A 98 2.10 -2.10 -3.78
C VAL A 98 1.66 -3.28 -2.94
N GLY A 99 0.62 -3.10 -2.16
CA GLY A 99 0.20 -4.18 -1.30
C GLY A 99 -1.27 -4.16 -0.97
N VAL A 100 -1.69 -5.21 -0.29
CA VAL A 100 -3.03 -5.33 0.25
C VAL A 100 -2.91 -5.66 1.73
N VAL A 101 -3.86 -5.15 2.50
CA VAL A 101 -3.99 -5.46 3.92
C VAL A 101 -5.36 -6.09 4.12
N LEU A 102 -5.37 -7.29 4.65
CA LEU A 102 -6.57 -8.09 4.82
C LEU A 102 -6.78 -8.46 6.27
N THR A 103 -8.01 -8.33 6.74
CA THR A 103 -8.46 -8.99 7.96
C THR A 103 -9.44 -10.05 7.51
N LEU A 104 -9.11 -11.31 7.74
CA LEU A 104 -9.89 -12.44 7.26
C LEU A 104 -10.78 -12.97 8.35
N SER A 105 -12.06 -13.18 8.01
CA SER A 105 -13.01 -13.79 8.91
C SER A 105 -12.68 -15.27 9.10
N VAL A 106 -12.79 -15.75 10.34
CA VAL A 106 -12.72 -17.18 10.63
C VAL A 106 -14.07 -17.86 10.51
N ASP A 107 -15.10 -17.10 10.14
CA ASP A 107 -16.46 -17.62 9.94
C ASP A 107 -16.55 -18.35 8.61
N LYS A 108 -16.97 -19.61 8.64
CA LYS A 108 -17.06 -20.44 7.45
C LYS A 108 -18.13 -19.96 6.47
N ASP A 109 -19.11 -19.21 6.95
CA ASP A 109 -20.21 -18.72 6.12
C ASP A 109 -19.87 -17.41 5.41
N GLU A 110 -18.72 -16.81 5.74
CA GLU A 110 -18.24 -15.62 5.05
C GLU A 110 -17.52 -15.99 3.76
N ASP A 111 -17.86 -15.30 2.69
CA ASP A 111 -17.17 -15.47 1.42
C ASP A 111 -15.74 -14.94 1.52
N ALA A 112 -14.80 -15.67 0.96
CA ALA A 112 -13.42 -15.22 0.91
C ALA A 112 -13.30 -13.96 0.05
N PRO A 113 -12.41 -13.02 0.41
CA PRO A 113 -12.21 -11.85 -0.43
C PRO A 113 -11.52 -12.23 -1.74
N GLU A 114 -11.84 -11.48 -2.79
CA GLU A 114 -11.14 -11.61 -4.05
C GLU A 114 -9.85 -10.79 -3.99
N VAL A 115 -8.72 -11.45 -4.19
CA VAL A 115 -7.42 -10.80 -4.22
C VAL A 115 -6.73 -11.20 -5.51
N GLY A 116 -6.38 -10.22 -6.31
CA GLY A 116 -5.67 -10.50 -7.55
C GLY A 116 -4.91 -9.27 -8.01
N PHE A 117 -3.88 -9.51 -8.79
CA PHE A 117 -3.04 -8.46 -9.35
C PHE A 117 -3.05 -8.63 -10.86
N GLY A 118 -3.75 -7.73 -11.53
CA GLY A 118 -3.88 -7.78 -12.99
C GLY A 118 -2.60 -7.36 -13.69
N SER A 119 -2.60 -7.54 -15.00
CA SER A 119 -1.41 -7.24 -15.81
C SER A 119 -1.00 -5.77 -15.73
N ARG A 120 -1.94 -4.85 -15.58
CA ARG A 120 -1.63 -3.43 -15.51
C ARG A 120 -0.83 -3.08 -14.26
N ILE A 121 -1.26 -3.56 -13.10
CA ILE A 121 -0.54 -3.26 -11.86
C ILE A 121 0.79 -4.01 -11.80
N VAL A 122 0.84 -5.24 -12.33
CA VAL A 122 2.10 -5.99 -12.38
C VAL A 122 3.11 -5.26 -13.26
N LYS A 123 2.67 -4.77 -14.42
CA LYS A 123 3.53 -3.99 -15.30
C LYS A 123 4.00 -2.70 -14.62
N PHE A 124 3.09 -1.99 -13.97
CA PHE A 124 3.43 -0.77 -13.25
C PHE A 124 4.49 -1.04 -12.18
N CYS A 125 4.30 -2.08 -11.38
CA CYS A 125 5.27 -2.46 -10.34
C CYS A 125 6.63 -2.78 -10.94
N SER A 126 6.64 -3.50 -12.06
CA SER A 126 7.89 -3.82 -12.76
C SER A 126 8.59 -2.55 -13.23
N GLU A 127 7.86 -1.60 -13.77
CA GLU A 127 8.43 -0.37 -14.31
C GLU A 127 9.00 0.54 -13.22
N ILE A 128 8.38 0.58 -12.05
CA ILE A 128 8.87 1.43 -10.95
C ILE A 128 9.82 0.69 -10.01
N GLY A 129 10.03 -0.60 -10.23
CA GLY A 129 10.89 -1.40 -9.35
C GLY A 129 10.24 -1.73 -8.01
N ALA A 130 8.92 -1.82 -7.97
CA ALA A 130 8.19 -2.12 -6.75
C ALA A 130 7.97 -3.62 -6.59
N PHE A 131 7.92 -4.08 -5.35
CA PHE A 131 7.46 -5.42 -5.09
C PHE A 131 5.99 -5.37 -4.63
N ILE A 132 5.35 -6.54 -4.67
CA ILE A 132 3.96 -6.70 -4.25
C ILE A 132 3.95 -7.40 -2.90
N ASN A 133 3.23 -6.83 -1.94
CA ASN A 133 3.17 -7.31 -0.58
C ASN A 133 1.74 -7.65 -0.19
N VAL A 134 1.56 -8.77 0.51
CA VAL A 134 0.26 -9.18 1.03
C VAL A 134 0.37 -9.32 2.54
N GLU A 135 -0.36 -8.50 3.27
CA GLU A 135 -0.42 -8.54 4.72
C GLU A 135 -1.80 -9.02 5.13
N TYR A 136 -1.86 -9.95 6.05
CA TYR A 136 -3.14 -10.45 6.50
C TYR A 136 -3.10 -10.87 7.96
N GLU A 137 -4.26 -10.84 8.57
CA GLU A 137 -4.47 -11.37 9.91
C GLU A 137 -5.83 -12.04 9.98
N LEU A 138 -6.00 -12.95 10.89
CA LEU A 138 -7.28 -13.59 11.14
C LEU A 138 -8.01 -12.80 12.21
N SER A 139 -9.29 -12.51 11.95
CA SER A 139 -10.11 -11.86 12.96
C SER A 139 -10.45 -12.85 14.06
N GLU A 140 -10.36 -12.40 15.31
CA GLU A 140 -10.73 -13.25 16.42
C GLU A 140 -12.24 -13.30 16.55
N ARG A 141 -12.72 -14.47 16.91
CA ARG A 141 -14.12 -14.66 17.27
C ARG A 141 -14.26 -14.51 18.75
N ILE A 142 -15.21 -13.74 19.10
CA ILE A 142 -15.54 -13.56 20.51
C ILE A 142 -16.87 -14.16 20.81
#